data_068610e0aaab739f4d94e6d4bb6f517a
#
_entry.id   068610e0aaab739f4d94e6d4bb6f517a
#
_cell.length_a   1.000
_cell.length_b   1.000
_cell.length_c   1.000
_cell.angle_alpha   90.00
_cell.angle_beta   90.00
_cell.angle_gamma   90.00
#
_symmetry.space_group_name_H-M   'P 1'
#
loop_
_entity.id
_entity.type
_entity.pdbx_description
1 polymer ?
#
loop_
_entity_poly.entity_id
_entity_poly.type
_entity_poly.pdbx_seq_one_letter_code
_entity_poly.pdbx_strand_id
1 'polypeptide(L)'
;RTFAKKKGSGYLINGQKIWTSRAEHSDLLLLLARTTPIEKVKKKTDGLSVFLIDLRKISNKHIQIKPIRTMINHSTTELFIEDLYVEQNTLIGIEGEGFKYILSGMNAERVLIAAECIGDAQWFINQASNYANNRILFNAPISKNQGIQFPISKSYAHMKAAELMVHHAAEKFDSGINDGESANIAKLLAA
;
A
#
# COMPACT_ATOMS: atom_id res chain seq x y z
N ARG A 1 15.93 -2.81 8.97
CA ARG A 1 16.29 -3.87 7.98
C ARG A 1 15.88 -5.21 8.55
N THR A 2 15.42 -6.14 7.69
CA THR A 2 15.04 -7.50 8.10
C THR A 2 15.86 -8.50 7.29
N PHE A 3 16.48 -9.46 7.99
CA PHE A 3 17.33 -10.49 7.42
C PHE A 3 16.79 -11.87 7.73
N ALA A 4 16.95 -12.81 6.81
CA ALA A 4 16.67 -14.22 6.99
C ALA A 4 17.92 -15.04 6.64
N LYS A 5 18.57 -15.61 7.65
CA LYS A 5 19.77 -16.44 7.48
C LYS A 5 19.38 -17.91 7.51
N LYS A 6 19.93 -18.72 6.61
CA LYS A 6 19.76 -20.18 6.67
C LYS A 6 20.25 -20.72 8.01
N LYS A 7 19.42 -21.57 8.65
CA LYS A 7 19.74 -22.28 9.90
C LYS A 7 19.09 -23.66 9.86
N GLY A 8 19.91 -24.72 9.79
CA GLY A 8 19.40 -26.07 9.60
C GLY A 8 18.56 -26.21 8.33
N SER A 9 17.35 -26.74 8.44
CA SER A 9 16.38 -26.91 7.35
C SER A 9 15.49 -25.69 7.09
N GLY A 10 15.75 -24.54 7.73
CA GLY A 10 14.91 -23.36 7.63
C GLY A 10 15.69 -22.06 7.68
N TYR A 11 15.07 -21.01 8.23
CA TYR A 11 15.65 -19.68 8.32
C TYR A 11 15.47 -19.10 9.72
N LEU A 12 16.48 -18.36 10.17
CA LEU A 12 16.42 -17.51 11.34
C LEU A 12 16.24 -16.05 10.89
N ILE A 13 15.15 -15.43 11.30
CA ILE A 13 14.75 -14.09 10.86
C ILE A 13 14.91 -13.10 12.00
N ASN A 14 15.57 -11.98 11.72
CA ASN A 14 15.75 -10.86 12.63
C ASN A 14 15.52 -9.55 11.90
N GLY A 15 14.90 -8.58 12.58
CA GLY A 15 14.75 -7.24 12.06
C GLY A 15 13.49 -6.53 12.55
N GLN A 16 13.10 -5.51 11.79
CA GLN A 16 12.02 -4.60 12.15
C GLN A 16 11.22 -4.26 10.89
N LYS A 17 9.90 -4.14 11.05
CA LYS A 17 8.98 -3.58 10.06
C LYS A 17 8.21 -2.45 10.72
N ILE A 18 7.95 -1.40 9.95
CA ILE A 18 7.17 -0.25 10.39
C ILE A 18 6.06 0.01 9.37
N TRP A 19 4.99 0.64 9.80
CA TRP A 19 3.80 0.94 9.00
C TRP A 19 3.07 -0.30 8.50
N THR A 20 3.08 -1.37 9.29
CA THR A 20 2.34 -2.59 8.96
C THR A 20 0.90 -2.45 9.44
N SER A 21 -0.03 -2.46 8.48
CA SER A 21 -1.46 -2.36 8.81
C SER A 21 -2.00 -3.70 9.31
N ARG A 22 -2.88 -3.65 10.33
CA ARG A 22 -3.70 -4.76 10.83
C ARG A 22 -2.94 -5.97 11.38
N ALA A 23 -1.66 -5.87 11.68
CA ALA A 23 -0.90 -7.03 12.17
C ALA A 23 -1.47 -7.61 13.50
N GLU A 24 -2.06 -6.77 14.37
CA GLU A 24 -2.71 -7.23 15.61
C GLU A 24 -3.97 -8.07 15.37
N HIS A 25 -4.57 -7.94 14.20
CA HIS A 25 -5.83 -8.60 13.82
C HIS A 25 -5.67 -9.62 12.70
N SER A 26 -4.44 -9.95 12.34
CA SER A 26 -4.12 -10.86 11.23
C SER A 26 -3.59 -12.19 11.72
N ASP A 27 -4.07 -13.27 11.14
CA ASP A 27 -3.56 -14.62 11.38
C ASP A 27 -2.26 -14.90 10.63
N LEU A 28 -2.07 -14.26 9.47
CA LEU A 28 -0.95 -14.49 8.57
C LEU A 28 -0.19 -13.21 8.30
N LEU A 29 1.13 -13.31 8.23
CA LEU A 29 2.05 -12.23 7.86
C LEU A 29 2.83 -12.62 6.61
N LEU A 30 2.70 -11.84 5.54
CA LEU A 30 3.57 -11.91 4.37
C LEU A 30 4.82 -11.06 4.65
N LEU A 31 5.94 -11.72 4.92
CA LEU A 31 7.17 -11.07 5.35
C LEU A 31 8.22 -11.06 4.26
N LEU A 32 8.60 -9.88 3.77
CA LEU A 32 9.76 -9.70 2.90
C LEU A 32 11.02 -9.53 3.76
N ALA A 33 12.00 -10.42 3.58
CA ALA A 33 13.29 -10.38 4.28
C ALA A 33 14.46 -10.62 3.31
N ARG A 34 15.63 -10.14 3.68
CA ARG A 34 16.84 -10.33 2.88
C ARG A 34 17.52 -11.66 3.20
N THR A 35 17.62 -12.52 2.21
CA THR A 35 18.31 -13.84 2.31
C THR A 35 19.73 -13.77 1.78
N THR A 36 20.01 -12.95 0.76
CA THR A 36 21.36 -12.74 0.23
C THR A 36 21.88 -11.37 0.63
N PRO A 37 23.08 -11.26 1.23
CA PRO A 37 23.69 -9.98 1.57
C PRO A 37 23.73 -9.00 0.40
N ILE A 38 23.54 -7.70 0.68
CA ILE A 38 23.45 -6.68 -0.37
C ILE A 38 24.73 -6.55 -1.19
N GLU A 39 25.87 -6.87 -0.59
CA GLU A 39 27.19 -6.83 -1.22
C GLU A 39 27.39 -7.96 -2.25
N LYS A 40 26.53 -8.98 -2.22
CA LYS A 40 26.57 -10.16 -3.10
C LYS A 40 25.56 -10.11 -4.25
N VAL A 41 24.80 -9.03 -4.38
CA VAL A 41 23.77 -8.88 -5.42
C VAL A 41 24.07 -7.71 -6.35
N LYS A 42 23.64 -7.81 -7.61
CA LYS A 42 23.85 -6.73 -8.60
C LYS A 42 22.85 -5.59 -8.40
N LYS A 43 21.60 -5.92 -8.06
CA LYS A 43 20.53 -4.95 -7.82
C LYS A 43 20.10 -5.05 -6.35
N LYS A 44 19.77 -3.92 -5.73
CA LYS A 44 19.31 -3.88 -4.32
C LYS A 44 18.03 -4.67 -4.08
N THR A 45 17.26 -4.93 -5.11
CA THR A 45 16.03 -5.73 -5.11
C THR A 45 16.26 -7.23 -5.16
N ASP A 46 17.44 -7.68 -5.67
CA ASP A 46 17.80 -9.09 -5.71
C ASP A 46 18.18 -9.58 -4.30
N GLY A 47 18.00 -10.88 -4.05
CA GLY A 47 18.32 -11.48 -2.75
C GLY A 47 17.32 -11.14 -1.64
N LEU A 48 16.14 -10.65 -1.98
CA LEU A 48 14.98 -10.53 -1.09
C LEU A 48 14.08 -11.75 -1.29
N SER A 49 13.55 -12.30 -0.21
CA SER A 49 12.66 -13.47 -0.21
C SER A 49 11.39 -13.16 0.57
N VAL A 50 10.30 -13.83 0.20
CA VAL A 50 9.00 -13.68 0.85
C VAL A 50 8.71 -14.93 1.66
N PHE A 51 8.27 -14.74 2.89
CA PHE A 51 7.86 -15.81 3.81
C PHE A 51 6.41 -15.62 4.22
N LEU A 52 5.64 -16.70 4.23
CA LEU A 52 4.28 -16.72 4.81
C LEU A 52 4.37 -17.26 6.23
N ILE A 53 4.08 -16.42 7.20
CA ILE A 53 4.19 -16.71 8.62
C ILE A 53 2.82 -16.78 9.25
N ASP A 54 2.50 -17.88 9.94
CA ASP A 54 1.30 -18.03 10.74
C ASP A 54 1.52 -17.43 12.13
N LEU A 55 1.01 -16.19 12.34
CA LEU A 55 1.19 -15.44 13.59
C LEU A 55 0.58 -16.14 14.80
N ARG A 56 -0.46 -16.97 14.63
CA ARG A 56 -1.10 -17.73 15.72
C ARG A 56 -0.17 -18.73 16.37
N LYS A 57 0.86 -19.18 15.62
CA LYS A 57 1.87 -20.16 16.07
C LYS A 57 3.14 -19.51 16.63
N ILE A 58 3.24 -18.18 16.55
CA ILE A 58 4.45 -17.45 16.94
C ILE A 58 4.28 -16.86 18.34
N SER A 59 5.24 -17.10 19.19
CA SER A 59 5.31 -16.47 20.51
C SER A 59 5.64 -14.99 20.39
N ASN A 60 5.04 -14.15 21.23
CA ASN A 60 5.35 -12.72 21.37
C ASN A 60 6.83 -12.46 21.72
N LYS A 61 7.57 -13.49 22.16
CA LYS A 61 9.01 -13.43 22.35
C LYS A 61 9.76 -13.24 21.03
N HIS A 62 9.24 -13.78 19.92
CA HIS A 62 9.90 -13.72 18.61
C HIS A 62 9.35 -12.63 17.70
N ILE A 63 8.08 -12.26 17.86
CA ILE A 63 7.47 -11.12 17.16
C ILE A 63 6.71 -10.27 18.17
N GLN A 64 7.20 -9.05 18.40
CA GLN A 64 6.47 -8.05 19.16
C GLN A 64 5.77 -7.11 18.19
N ILE A 65 4.46 -6.99 18.31
CA ILE A 65 3.63 -6.07 17.53
C ILE A 65 3.31 -4.87 18.44
N LYS A 66 3.71 -3.68 18.01
CA LYS A 66 3.46 -2.43 18.76
C LYS A 66 2.60 -1.49 17.95
N PRO A 67 1.43 -1.07 18.44
CA PRO A 67 0.58 -0.11 17.76
C PRO A 67 1.27 1.25 17.62
N ILE A 68 1.10 1.89 16.47
CA ILE A 68 1.53 3.26 16.20
C ILE A 68 0.27 4.13 16.19
N ARG A 69 0.26 5.14 17.05
CA ARG A 69 -0.84 6.11 17.06
C ARG A 69 -0.73 7.03 15.85
N THR A 70 -1.68 6.90 14.95
CA THR A 70 -1.80 7.72 13.74
C THR A 70 -3.08 8.55 13.77
N MET A 71 -3.18 9.52 12.88
CA MET A 71 -4.32 10.44 12.84
C MET A 71 -5.59 9.77 12.29
N ILE A 72 -5.45 8.83 11.37
CA ILE A 72 -6.56 8.21 10.65
C ILE A 72 -6.59 6.69 10.82
N ASN A 73 -5.51 5.99 10.52
CA ASN A 73 -5.45 4.53 10.56
C ASN A 73 -5.07 4.04 11.97
N HIS A 74 -6.05 3.54 12.71
CA HIS A 74 -5.88 3.08 14.09
C HIS A 74 -5.27 1.67 14.22
N SER A 75 -5.07 0.97 13.11
CA SER A 75 -4.50 -0.39 13.08
C SER A 75 -3.08 -0.43 12.50
N THR A 76 -2.37 0.69 12.48
CA THR A 76 -0.97 0.75 12.04
C THR A 76 -0.04 0.26 13.14
N THR A 77 0.91 -0.58 12.79
CA THR A 77 1.81 -1.21 13.76
C THR A 77 3.28 -1.18 13.32
N GLU A 78 4.14 -1.37 14.31
CA GLU A 78 5.55 -1.66 14.16
C GLU A 78 5.82 -3.09 14.67
N LEU A 79 6.60 -3.86 13.93
CA LEU A 79 6.96 -5.23 14.28
C LEU A 79 8.43 -5.33 14.58
N PHE A 80 8.78 -5.90 15.73
CA PHE A 80 10.14 -6.28 16.10
C PHE A 80 10.24 -7.80 16.02
N ILE A 81 11.17 -8.29 15.24
CA ILE A 81 11.39 -9.71 14.98
C ILE A 81 12.74 -10.09 15.53
N GLU A 82 12.76 -11.02 16.50
CA GLU A 82 13.95 -11.47 17.18
C GLU A 82 14.01 -12.99 17.18
N ASP A 83 15.08 -13.51 16.60
CA ASP A 83 15.39 -14.93 16.52
C ASP A 83 14.19 -15.82 16.12
N LEU A 84 13.39 -15.33 15.17
CA LEU A 84 12.27 -16.07 14.64
C LEU A 84 12.78 -17.18 13.71
N TYR A 85 12.64 -18.42 14.16
CA TYR A 85 12.89 -19.57 13.30
C TYR A 85 11.62 -19.91 12.48
N VAL A 86 11.81 -20.09 11.16
CA VAL A 86 10.77 -20.54 10.23
C VAL A 86 11.30 -21.69 9.37
N GLU A 87 10.44 -22.62 9.04
CA GLU A 87 10.79 -23.74 8.19
C GLU A 87 10.91 -23.32 6.71
N GLN A 88 11.60 -24.15 5.92
CA GLN A 88 11.80 -23.92 4.48
C GLN A 88 10.46 -23.78 3.71
N ASN A 89 9.42 -24.50 4.13
CA ASN A 89 8.10 -24.50 3.49
C ASN A 89 7.33 -23.19 3.66
N THR A 90 7.78 -22.28 4.52
CA THR A 90 7.22 -20.92 4.66
C THR A 90 7.70 -19.97 3.56
N LEU A 91 8.76 -20.34 2.83
CA LEU A 91 9.29 -19.57 1.71
C LEU A 91 8.31 -19.64 0.53
N ILE A 92 7.90 -18.48 0.01
CA ILE A 92 7.07 -18.38 -1.19
C ILE A 92 7.96 -18.24 -2.41
N GLY A 93 7.78 -19.15 -3.38
CA GLY A 93 8.48 -19.13 -4.65
C GLY A 93 9.98 -19.37 -4.52
N ILE A 94 10.78 -18.67 -5.27
CA ILE A 94 12.23 -18.86 -5.38
C ILE A 94 12.95 -17.92 -4.40
N GLU A 95 13.91 -18.44 -3.64
CA GLU A 95 14.77 -17.66 -2.76
C GLU A 95 15.51 -16.57 -3.55
N GLY A 96 15.47 -15.34 -3.04
CA GLY A 96 16.12 -14.20 -3.67
C GLY A 96 15.26 -13.44 -4.71
N GLU A 97 14.10 -13.98 -5.13
CA GLU A 97 13.19 -13.35 -6.10
C GLU A 97 11.94 -12.72 -5.46
N GLY A 98 11.89 -12.62 -4.15
CA GLY A 98 10.71 -12.18 -3.40
C GLY A 98 10.22 -10.77 -3.76
N PHE A 99 11.09 -9.87 -4.18
CA PHE A 99 10.67 -8.53 -4.61
C PHE A 99 9.76 -8.57 -5.84
N LYS A 100 9.97 -9.52 -6.74
CA LYS A 100 9.15 -9.74 -7.93
C LYS A 100 7.71 -10.12 -7.58
N TYR A 101 7.56 -10.99 -6.56
CA TYR A 101 6.24 -11.41 -6.07
C TYR A 101 5.50 -10.29 -5.37
N ILE A 102 6.20 -9.48 -4.55
CA ILE A 102 5.62 -8.30 -3.91
C ILE A 102 5.15 -7.26 -4.92
N LEU A 103 5.92 -7.02 -5.99
CA LEU A 103 5.54 -6.05 -7.03
C LEU A 103 4.21 -6.40 -7.71
N SER A 104 3.94 -7.67 -7.95
CA SER A 104 2.67 -8.11 -8.54
C SER A 104 1.47 -7.69 -7.68
N GLY A 105 1.54 -7.91 -6.35
CA GLY A 105 0.51 -7.46 -5.41
C GLY A 105 0.42 -5.94 -5.29
N MET A 106 1.55 -5.25 -5.33
CA MET A 106 1.60 -3.79 -5.20
C MET A 106 0.93 -3.05 -6.38
N ASN A 107 0.91 -3.62 -7.57
CA ASN A 107 0.21 -2.99 -8.71
C ASN A 107 -1.30 -2.99 -8.50
N ALA A 108 -1.86 -4.11 -8.02
CA ALA A 108 -3.28 -4.17 -7.62
C ALA A 108 -3.61 -3.16 -6.52
N GLU A 109 -2.75 -3.08 -5.48
CA GLU A 109 -2.92 -2.15 -4.37
C GLU A 109 -2.88 -0.68 -4.82
N ARG A 110 -1.99 -0.33 -5.75
CA ARG A 110 -1.95 1.03 -6.33
C ARG A 110 -3.25 1.41 -7.03
N VAL A 111 -3.82 0.49 -7.80
CA VAL A 111 -5.11 0.72 -8.49
C VAL A 111 -6.23 0.85 -7.48
N LEU A 112 -6.24 0.02 -6.42
CA LEU A 112 -7.23 0.07 -5.34
C LEU A 112 -7.21 1.42 -4.61
N ILE A 113 -6.02 1.87 -4.18
CA ILE A 113 -5.86 3.16 -3.50
C ILE A 113 -6.22 4.33 -4.43
N ALA A 114 -5.88 4.23 -5.72
CA ALA A 114 -6.29 5.25 -6.69
C ALA A 114 -7.82 5.33 -6.81
N ALA A 115 -8.53 4.20 -6.84
CA ALA A 115 -9.99 4.16 -6.86
C ALA A 115 -10.61 4.76 -5.59
N GLU A 116 -10.03 4.48 -4.41
CA GLU A 116 -10.43 5.11 -3.14
C GLU A 116 -10.32 6.63 -3.22
N CYS A 117 -9.17 7.15 -3.71
CA CYS A 117 -8.97 8.60 -3.88
C CYS A 117 -9.99 9.24 -4.84
N ILE A 118 -10.44 8.54 -5.90
CA ILE A 118 -11.51 9.04 -6.78
C ILE A 118 -12.84 9.17 -6.03
N GLY A 119 -13.18 8.19 -5.19
CA GLY A 119 -14.37 8.25 -4.33
C GLY A 119 -14.34 9.44 -3.38
N ASP A 120 -13.21 9.64 -2.70
CA ASP A 120 -13.00 10.78 -1.81
C ASP A 120 -13.09 12.12 -2.55
N ALA A 121 -12.43 12.23 -3.70
CA ALA A 121 -12.46 13.45 -4.51
C ALA A 121 -13.89 13.79 -4.95
N GLN A 122 -14.68 12.80 -5.39
CA GLN A 122 -16.08 13.00 -5.75
C GLN A 122 -16.91 13.51 -4.57
N TRP A 123 -16.70 12.94 -3.37
CA TRP A 123 -17.36 13.39 -2.16
C TRP A 123 -17.01 14.84 -1.81
N PHE A 124 -15.72 15.19 -1.81
CA PHE A 124 -15.27 16.54 -1.50
C PHE A 124 -15.79 17.58 -2.51
N ILE A 125 -15.80 17.27 -3.81
CA ILE A 125 -16.33 18.15 -4.85
C ILE A 125 -17.82 18.39 -4.64
N ASN A 126 -18.59 17.35 -4.31
CA ASN A 126 -20.02 17.46 -4.01
C ASN A 126 -20.26 18.34 -2.77
N GLN A 127 -19.49 18.13 -1.69
CA GLN A 127 -19.61 18.96 -0.47
C GLN A 127 -19.24 20.42 -0.73
N ALA A 128 -18.15 20.66 -1.46
CA ALA A 128 -17.74 22.03 -1.82
C ALA A 128 -18.80 22.74 -2.67
N SER A 129 -19.36 22.03 -3.66
CA SER A 129 -20.43 22.58 -4.52
C SER A 129 -21.70 22.90 -3.73
N ASN A 130 -22.12 21.99 -2.85
CA ASN A 130 -23.29 22.19 -1.99
C ASN A 130 -23.07 23.39 -1.04
N TYR A 131 -21.91 23.46 -0.40
CA TYR A 131 -21.56 24.57 0.46
C TYR A 131 -21.57 25.89 -0.30
N ALA A 132 -20.95 25.94 -1.49
CA ALA A 132 -20.88 27.14 -2.31
C ALA A 132 -22.26 27.64 -2.75
N ASN A 133 -23.20 26.71 -3.02
CA ASN A 133 -24.57 27.06 -3.40
C ASN A 133 -25.41 27.57 -2.21
N ASN A 134 -25.14 27.11 -1.01
CA ASN A 134 -25.91 27.47 0.18
C ASN A 134 -25.33 28.64 0.96
N ARG A 135 -24.03 28.93 0.85
CA ARG A 135 -23.39 30.03 1.55
C ARG A 135 -23.69 31.36 0.88
N ILE A 136 -24.46 32.21 1.53
CA ILE A 136 -24.84 33.54 1.05
C ILE A 136 -23.84 34.58 1.59
N LEU A 137 -23.25 35.36 0.70
CA LEU A 137 -22.46 36.59 0.99
C LEU A 137 -22.90 37.69 0.01
N PHE A 138 -23.03 38.90 0.50
CA PHE A 138 -23.47 40.05 -0.31
C PHE A 138 -24.76 39.77 -1.10
N ASN A 139 -25.74 39.16 -0.41
CA ASN A 139 -27.07 38.77 -0.95
C ASN A 139 -27.06 37.76 -2.12
N ALA A 140 -25.99 37.04 -2.30
CA ALA A 140 -25.89 36.01 -3.33
C ALA A 140 -25.09 34.75 -2.86
N PRO A 141 -25.38 33.55 -3.41
CA PRO A 141 -24.55 32.39 -3.18
C PRO A 141 -23.10 32.65 -3.66
N ILE A 142 -22.12 32.18 -2.89
CA ILE A 142 -20.72 32.34 -3.28
C ILE A 142 -20.36 31.55 -4.56
N SER A 143 -21.17 30.54 -4.92
CA SER A 143 -21.07 29.81 -6.17
C SER A 143 -21.18 30.66 -7.44
N LYS A 144 -21.72 31.90 -7.34
CA LYS A 144 -21.77 32.85 -8.46
C LYS A 144 -20.41 33.48 -8.78
N ASN A 145 -19.42 33.35 -7.89
CA ASN A 145 -18.10 33.94 -8.08
C ASN A 145 -17.19 33.01 -8.86
N GLN A 146 -16.58 33.48 -9.93
CA GLN A 146 -15.62 32.68 -10.73
C GLN A 146 -14.43 32.16 -9.91
N GLY A 147 -13.98 32.92 -8.87
CA GLY A 147 -12.96 32.49 -7.95
C GLY A 147 -13.30 31.22 -7.15
N ILE A 148 -14.60 30.87 -7.06
CA ILE A 148 -15.10 29.62 -6.45
C ILE A 148 -15.37 28.57 -7.53
N GLN A 149 -15.97 28.97 -8.65
CA GLN A 149 -16.36 28.04 -9.74
C GLN A 149 -15.13 27.37 -10.39
N PHE A 150 -14.09 28.14 -10.71
CA PHE A 150 -12.92 27.64 -11.45
C PHE A 150 -12.14 26.57 -10.68
N PRO A 151 -11.82 26.73 -9.41
CA PRO A 151 -11.16 25.65 -8.64
C PRO A 151 -12.00 24.38 -8.58
N ILE A 152 -13.31 24.46 -8.33
CA ILE A 152 -14.21 23.31 -8.27
C ILE A 152 -14.28 22.61 -9.63
N SER A 153 -14.50 23.38 -10.72
CA SER A 153 -14.56 22.81 -12.09
C SER A 153 -13.23 22.19 -12.51
N LYS A 154 -12.11 22.78 -12.17
CA LYS A 154 -10.77 22.24 -12.46
C LYS A 154 -10.53 20.93 -11.69
N SER A 155 -10.87 20.91 -10.41
CA SER A 155 -10.76 19.70 -9.58
C SER A 155 -11.62 18.56 -10.12
N TYR A 156 -12.86 18.88 -10.54
CA TYR A 156 -13.74 17.91 -11.17
C TYR A 156 -13.16 17.34 -12.47
N ALA A 157 -12.63 18.20 -13.34
CA ALA A 157 -12.02 17.76 -14.60
C ALA A 157 -10.79 16.87 -14.36
N HIS A 158 -9.92 17.23 -13.40
CA HIS A 158 -8.77 16.41 -13.02
C HIS A 158 -9.19 15.06 -12.44
N MET A 159 -10.18 15.05 -11.53
CA MET A 159 -10.73 13.80 -10.99
C MET A 159 -11.26 12.90 -12.11
N LYS A 160 -12.01 13.44 -13.08
CA LYS A 160 -12.53 12.65 -14.22
C LYS A 160 -11.42 12.08 -15.10
N ALA A 161 -10.36 12.82 -15.34
CA ALA A 161 -9.18 12.31 -16.08
C ALA A 161 -8.47 11.19 -15.29
N ALA A 162 -8.30 11.35 -13.98
CA ALA A 162 -7.74 10.33 -13.11
C ALA A 162 -8.62 9.08 -13.05
N GLU A 163 -9.94 9.22 -12.97
CA GLU A 163 -10.91 8.12 -12.98
C GLU A 163 -10.77 7.25 -14.23
N LEU A 164 -10.66 7.87 -15.42
CA LEU A 164 -10.43 7.14 -16.68
C LEU A 164 -9.14 6.33 -16.63
N MET A 165 -8.07 6.89 -16.05
CA MET A 165 -6.79 6.18 -15.90
C MET A 165 -6.88 5.02 -14.89
N VAL A 166 -7.65 5.18 -13.82
CA VAL A 166 -7.91 4.13 -12.83
C VAL A 166 -8.65 2.96 -13.49
N HIS A 167 -9.72 3.24 -14.24
CA HIS A 167 -10.45 2.21 -14.98
C HIS A 167 -9.56 1.48 -15.99
N HIS A 168 -8.77 2.21 -16.77
CA HIS A 168 -7.82 1.62 -17.70
C HIS A 168 -6.81 0.68 -17.03
N ALA A 169 -6.26 1.10 -15.88
CA ALA A 169 -5.33 0.26 -15.12
C ALA A 169 -6.01 -0.99 -14.54
N ALA A 170 -7.25 -0.87 -14.07
CA ALA A 170 -8.05 -1.98 -13.56
C ALA A 170 -8.38 -3.01 -14.66
N GLU A 171 -8.85 -2.55 -15.83
CA GLU A 171 -9.15 -3.41 -16.97
C GLU A 171 -7.92 -4.22 -17.45
N LYS A 172 -6.74 -3.58 -17.48
CA LYS A 172 -5.50 -4.27 -17.80
C LYS A 172 -5.16 -5.34 -16.76
N PHE A 173 -5.32 -5.02 -15.48
CA PHE A 173 -5.08 -5.97 -14.39
C PHE A 173 -6.03 -7.17 -14.50
N ASP A 174 -7.32 -6.95 -14.69
CA ASP A 174 -8.34 -8.00 -14.84
C ASP A 174 -8.10 -8.87 -16.09
N SER A 175 -7.52 -8.30 -17.13
CA SER A 175 -7.10 -9.02 -18.34
C SER A 175 -5.79 -9.81 -18.17
N GLY A 176 -5.20 -9.84 -16.97
CA GLY A 176 -3.95 -10.55 -16.68
C GLY A 176 -2.70 -9.84 -17.19
N ILE A 177 -2.82 -8.59 -17.66
CA ILE A 177 -1.69 -7.78 -18.14
C ILE A 177 -1.02 -7.12 -16.93
N ASN A 178 0.19 -7.54 -16.60
CA ASN A 178 0.97 -6.93 -15.53
C ASN A 178 1.57 -5.58 -15.98
N ASP A 179 0.75 -4.53 -15.96
CA ASP A 179 1.12 -3.18 -16.37
C ASP A 179 1.38 -2.26 -15.17
N GLY A 180 2.63 -2.24 -14.73
CA GLY A 180 3.06 -1.36 -13.64
C GLY A 180 3.05 0.13 -14.03
N GLU A 181 3.14 0.48 -15.31
CA GLU A 181 3.08 1.87 -15.77
C GLU A 181 1.68 2.45 -15.55
N SER A 182 0.64 1.78 -16.05
CA SER A 182 -0.75 2.24 -15.85
C SER A 182 -1.12 2.33 -14.37
N ALA A 183 -0.71 1.35 -13.53
CA ALA A 183 -0.95 1.38 -12.09
C ALA A 183 -0.25 2.57 -11.41
N ASN A 184 0.98 2.90 -11.82
CA ASN A 184 1.72 4.05 -11.29
C ASN A 184 1.09 5.38 -11.71
N ILE A 185 0.68 5.51 -12.98
CA ILE A 185 0.05 6.73 -13.50
C ILE A 185 -1.32 6.93 -12.80
N ALA A 186 -2.12 5.88 -12.68
CA ALA A 186 -3.40 5.94 -11.98
C ALA A 186 -3.23 6.45 -10.55
N LYS A 187 -2.27 5.87 -9.80
CA LYS A 187 -1.98 6.28 -8.41
C LYS A 187 -1.46 7.71 -8.32
N LEU A 188 -0.59 8.13 -9.24
CA LEU A 188 -0.02 9.48 -9.27
C LEU A 188 -1.08 10.55 -9.55
N LEU A 189 -2.02 10.27 -10.45
CA LEU A 189 -3.05 11.22 -10.84
C LEU A 189 -4.18 11.34 -9.81
N ALA A 190 -4.50 10.23 -9.11
CA ALA A 190 -5.63 10.19 -8.19
C ALA A 190 -5.28 10.64 -6.76
N ALA A 191 -4.00 10.51 -6.31
CA ALA A 191 -3.54 10.82 -4.95
C ALA A 191 -2.50 12.01 -4.91
#